data_b810b913ddee582f38ad7bb9176d1c15
#
_entry.id   b810b913ddee582f38ad7bb9176d1c15
#
_cell.length_a   1.000
_cell.length_b   1.000
_cell.length_c   1.000
_cell.angle_alpha   90.00
_cell.angle_beta   90.00
_cell.angle_gamma   90.00
#
_symmetry.space_group_name_H-M   'P 1'
#
loop_
_entity.id
_entity.type
_entity.pdbx_description
1 polymer ?
#
loop_
_entity_poly.entity_id
_entity_poly.type
_entity_poly.pdbx_seq_one_letter_code
_entity_poly.pdbx_strand_id
1 'polypeptide(L)'
;CLASAAVYGGARWYISREGDSSCPVISFDKDIIEVSVSDPDEKLLRGVSAYDKKDGDVSGSIVIESRSALLGGSERIVTYAAFDSDNNVGKGQRRIRYTDYVSPRLSLAPLTVTSSSTPAAELVAKIHADDCIDGDISDEIVVLSSKEEITVGDAQLRILEIQVTNSCGDIVFCRIPSARCAPTEKR
;
A
#
# COMPACT_ATOMS: atom_id res chain seq x y z
N CYS A 1 43.77 -44.09 22.88
CA CYS A 1 42.46 -43.62 23.36
C CYS A 1 42.24 -42.09 23.25
N LEU A 2 43.23 -41.22 23.43
CA LEU A 2 43.09 -39.76 23.35
C LEU A 2 42.94 -39.25 21.89
N ALA A 3 43.61 -39.89 20.92
CA ALA A 3 43.53 -39.50 19.51
C ALA A 3 42.14 -39.80 18.90
N SER A 4 41.49 -40.91 19.28
CA SER A 4 40.17 -41.27 18.78
C SER A 4 39.06 -40.35 19.34
N ALA A 5 39.21 -39.86 20.58
CA ALA A 5 38.25 -38.91 21.15
C ALA A 5 38.32 -37.54 20.49
N ALA A 6 39.53 -37.07 20.09
CA ALA A 6 39.69 -35.80 19.38
C ALA A 6 39.13 -35.84 17.95
N VAL A 7 39.32 -36.96 17.23
CA VAL A 7 38.74 -37.15 15.89
C VAL A 7 37.22 -37.24 15.95
N TYR A 8 36.66 -37.94 16.95
CA TYR A 8 35.20 -38.06 17.11
C TYR A 8 34.58 -36.73 17.55
N GLY A 9 35.21 -35.99 18.45
CA GLY A 9 34.78 -34.65 18.85
C GLY A 9 34.86 -33.64 17.70
N GLY A 10 35.93 -33.67 16.90
CA GLY A 10 36.12 -32.85 15.72
C GLY A 10 35.10 -33.17 14.61
N ALA A 11 34.81 -34.45 14.37
CA ALA A 11 33.82 -34.89 13.39
C ALA A 11 32.39 -34.49 13.81
N ARG A 12 32.05 -34.63 15.11
CA ARG A 12 30.74 -34.13 15.61
C ARG A 12 30.63 -32.63 15.53
N TRP A 13 31.72 -31.90 15.80
CA TRP A 13 31.73 -30.45 15.68
C TRP A 13 31.65 -30.00 14.20
N TYR A 14 32.26 -30.73 13.28
CA TYR A 14 32.17 -30.47 11.83
C TYR A 14 30.80 -30.80 11.28
N ILE A 15 30.17 -31.92 11.66
CA ILE A 15 28.81 -32.31 11.27
C ILE A 15 27.76 -31.32 11.83
N SER A 16 28.04 -30.76 13.02
CA SER A 16 27.19 -29.71 13.60
C SER A 16 27.30 -28.36 12.88
N ARG A 17 28.24 -28.22 11.92
CA ARG A 17 28.44 -27.04 11.07
C ARG A 17 27.90 -27.22 9.66
N GLU A 18 27.38 -28.39 9.30
CA GLU A 18 26.57 -28.49 8.08
C GLU A 18 25.32 -27.66 8.31
N GLY A 19 25.24 -26.51 7.61
CA GLY A 19 24.12 -25.61 7.66
C GLY A 19 22.84 -26.38 7.30
N ASP A 20 21.78 -26.18 8.05
CA ASP A 20 20.49 -26.69 7.68
C ASP A 20 20.01 -25.91 6.43
N SER A 21 19.47 -26.66 5.47
CA SER A 21 18.83 -26.09 4.27
C SER A 21 17.30 -26.03 4.40
N SER A 22 16.74 -26.43 5.55
CA SER A 22 15.30 -26.27 5.80
C SER A 22 14.98 -24.80 6.04
N CYS A 23 13.82 -24.35 5.54
CA CYS A 23 13.34 -23.02 5.80
C CYS A 23 12.29 -23.06 6.91
N PRO A 24 12.21 -22.03 7.74
CA PRO A 24 11.13 -21.89 8.72
C PRO A 24 9.75 -21.98 8.08
N VAL A 25 8.82 -22.62 8.75
CA VAL A 25 7.42 -22.72 8.33
C VAL A 25 6.60 -21.74 9.16
N ILE A 26 5.97 -20.77 8.48
CA ILE A 26 5.09 -19.80 9.11
C ILE A 26 3.66 -20.36 9.19
N SER A 27 3.05 -20.23 10.35
CA SER A 27 1.67 -20.65 10.64
C SER A 27 0.86 -19.49 11.20
N PHE A 28 -0.45 -19.51 10.92
CA PHE A 28 -1.39 -18.48 11.33
C PHE A 28 -2.53 -19.10 12.15
N ASP A 29 -2.95 -18.40 13.20
CA ASP A 29 -4.13 -18.78 14.01
C ASP A 29 -5.45 -18.54 13.27
N LYS A 30 -5.44 -17.58 12.32
CA LYS A 30 -6.58 -17.20 11.47
C LYS A 30 -6.09 -16.84 10.07
N ASP A 31 -6.84 -17.24 9.06
CA ASP A 31 -6.56 -16.91 7.65
C ASP A 31 -6.82 -15.43 7.33
N ILE A 32 -7.79 -14.83 8.04
CA ILE A 32 -8.17 -13.42 7.88
C ILE A 32 -8.24 -12.78 9.27
N ILE A 33 -7.65 -11.59 9.40
CA ILE A 33 -7.82 -10.75 10.60
C ILE A 33 -8.41 -9.40 10.22
N GLU A 34 -9.18 -8.84 11.16
CA GLU A 34 -9.73 -7.49 11.04
C GLU A 34 -8.84 -6.51 11.80
N VAL A 35 -8.52 -5.40 11.14
CA VAL A 35 -7.64 -4.34 11.66
C VAL A 35 -8.19 -2.97 11.25
N SER A 36 -7.85 -1.94 12.04
CA SER A 36 -8.05 -0.54 11.63
C SER A 36 -6.88 -0.07 10.76
N VAL A 37 -7.11 0.93 9.91
CA VAL A 37 -6.02 1.59 9.15
C VAL A 37 -4.99 2.25 10.06
N SER A 38 -5.39 2.64 11.28
CA SER A 38 -4.53 3.24 12.30
C SER A 38 -3.84 2.25 13.23
N ASP A 39 -4.11 0.93 13.08
CA ASP A 39 -3.48 -0.08 13.93
C ASP A 39 -1.98 -0.19 13.62
N PRO A 40 -1.14 -0.34 14.66
CA PRO A 40 0.29 -0.52 14.47
C PRO A 40 0.61 -1.93 13.92
N ASP A 41 1.78 -2.07 13.30
CA ASP A 41 2.25 -3.30 12.65
C ASP A 41 2.29 -4.50 13.61
N GLU A 42 2.51 -4.27 14.90
CA GLU A 42 2.50 -5.33 15.92
C GLU A 42 1.16 -6.07 15.98
N LYS A 43 0.07 -5.41 15.61
CA LYS A 43 -1.25 -6.07 15.54
C LYS A 43 -1.31 -7.07 14.40
N LEU A 44 -0.59 -6.82 13.30
CA LEU A 44 -0.49 -7.74 12.17
C LEU A 44 0.35 -8.99 12.51
N LEU A 45 1.26 -8.90 13.48
CA LEU A 45 2.08 -10.03 13.94
C LEU A 45 1.35 -10.95 14.94
N ARG A 46 0.22 -10.54 15.49
CA ARG A 46 -0.54 -11.37 16.44
C ARG A 46 -1.07 -12.64 15.77
N GLY A 47 -0.89 -13.77 16.45
CA GLY A 47 -1.33 -15.08 15.95
C GLY A 47 -0.51 -15.58 14.76
N VAL A 48 0.69 -15.03 14.54
CA VAL A 48 1.68 -15.55 13.59
C VAL A 48 2.77 -16.24 14.38
N SER A 49 3.12 -17.46 13.99
CA SER A 49 4.23 -18.24 14.56
C SER A 49 5.08 -18.82 13.46
N ALA A 50 6.36 -19.08 13.76
CA ALA A 50 7.28 -19.72 12.83
C ALA A 50 8.06 -20.82 13.55
N TYR A 51 8.18 -21.96 12.91
CA TYR A 51 8.90 -23.11 13.42
C TYR A 51 9.90 -23.62 12.40
N ASP A 52 11.13 -23.82 12.83
CA ASP A 52 12.17 -24.47 12.07
C ASP A 52 12.49 -25.84 12.64
N LYS A 53 12.85 -26.79 11.77
CA LYS A 53 13.11 -28.18 12.19
C LYS A 53 14.34 -28.30 13.09
N LYS A 54 15.37 -27.49 12.85
CA LYS A 54 16.63 -27.49 13.59
C LYS A 54 16.57 -26.57 14.81
N ASP A 55 16.08 -25.34 14.59
CA ASP A 55 16.12 -24.26 15.58
C ASP A 55 14.88 -24.22 16.50
N GLY A 56 13.82 -24.94 16.11
CA GLY A 56 12.58 -24.96 16.86
C GLY A 56 11.73 -23.72 16.64
N ASP A 57 11.28 -23.06 17.69
CA ASP A 57 10.47 -21.84 17.61
C ASP A 57 11.35 -20.63 17.26
N VAL A 58 11.14 -20.11 16.06
CA VAL A 58 11.80 -18.92 15.51
C VAL A 58 10.82 -17.75 15.31
N SER A 59 9.69 -17.77 16.00
CA SER A 59 8.65 -16.72 15.89
C SER A 59 9.18 -15.32 16.17
N GLY A 60 10.22 -15.18 16.99
CA GLY A 60 10.86 -13.89 17.27
C GLY A 60 11.58 -13.25 16.06
N SER A 61 11.84 -14.02 15.00
CA SER A 61 12.47 -13.54 13.77
C SER A 61 11.47 -13.02 12.73
N ILE A 62 10.16 -13.15 12.99
CA ILE A 62 9.11 -12.80 12.02
C ILE A 62 9.08 -11.30 11.77
N VAL A 63 9.11 -10.93 10.50
CA VAL A 63 8.94 -9.55 10.03
C VAL A 63 7.84 -9.48 8.95
N ILE A 64 7.23 -8.31 8.81
CA ILE A 64 6.36 -8.01 7.68
C ILE A 64 7.25 -7.64 6.48
N GLU A 65 7.26 -8.48 5.46
CA GLU A 65 8.05 -8.26 4.25
C GLU A 65 7.37 -7.27 3.30
N SER A 66 6.06 -7.44 3.08
CA SER A 66 5.32 -6.58 2.15
C SER A 66 3.81 -6.64 2.39
N ARG A 67 3.12 -5.66 1.80
CA ARG A 67 1.66 -5.59 1.71
C ARG A 67 1.26 -5.45 0.25
N SER A 68 0.27 -6.21 -0.22
CA SER A 68 -0.26 -6.08 -1.58
C SER A 68 -1.03 -4.76 -1.75
N ALA A 69 -1.35 -4.39 -2.99
CA ALA A 69 -2.46 -3.47 -3.25
C ALA A 69 -3.79 -4.04 -2.68
N LEU A 70 -4.83 -3.20 -2.59
CA LEU A 70 -6.17 -3.65 -2.24
C LEU A 70 -6.69 -4.67 -3.26
N LEU A 71 -7.25 -5.76 -2.78
CA LEU A 71 -7.81 -6.84 -3.61
C LEU A 71 -9.27 -6.59 -4.01
N GLY A 72 -9.80 -5.46 -3.61
CA GLY A 72 -11.19 -5.07 -3.70
C GLY A 72 -11.74 -4.70 -2.32
N GLY A 73 -12.46 -3.59 -2.24
CA GLY A 73 -12.95 -3.05 -0.97
C GLY A 73 -11.83 -2.72 0.00
N SER A 74 -11.79 -3.40 1.15
CA SER A 74 -10.85 -3.11 2.24
C SER A 74 -9.87 -4.25 2.55
N GLU A 75 -9.65 -5.20 1.62
CA GLU A 75 -8.80 -6.37 1.88
C GLU A 75 -7.42 -6.26 1.20
N ARG A 76 -6.38 -6.76 1.89
CA ARG A 76 -5.00 -6.86 1.39
C ARG A 76 -4.38 -8.19 1.82
N ILE A 77 -3.33 -8.60 1.11
CA ILE A 77 -2.44 -9.67 1.55
C ILE A 77 -1.22 -9.07 2.22
N VAL A 78 -0.90 -9.57 3.41
CA VAL A 78 0.36 -9.30 4.11
C VAL A 78 1.25 -10.51 3.94
N THR A 79 2.48 -10.29 3.47
CA THR A 79 3.53 -11.30 3.35
C THR A 79 4.48 -11.16 4.54
N TYR A 80 4.74 -12.29 5.21
CA TYR A 80 5.65 -12.39 6.34
C TYR A 80 6.87 -13.17 5.93
N ALA A 81 8.02 -12.84 6.54
CA ALA A 81 9.26 -13.60 6.44
C ALA A 81 9.75 -13.96 7.84
N ALA A 82 10.27 -15.18 8.00
CA ALA A 82 10.92 -15.66 9.22
C ALA A 82 12.30 -16.21 8.88
N PHE A 83 13.24 -16.08 9.80
CA PHE A 83 14.65 -16.44 9.60
C PHE A 83 15.06 -17.46 10.66
N ASP A 84 15.85 -18.45 10.26
CA ASP A 84 16.54 -19.37 11.16
C ASP A 84 17.98 -18.92 11.50
N SER A 85 18.71 -19.72 12.25
CA SER A 85 20.11 -19.44 12.63
C SER A 85 21.10 -19.54 11.46
N ASP A 86 20.74 -20.24 10.39
CA ASP A 86 21.53 -20.43 9.18
C ASP A 86 21.18 -19.42 8.07
N ASN A 87 20.29 -18.45 8.37
CA ASN A 87 19.76 -17.44 7.46
C ASN A 87 18.87 -17.99 6.32
N ASN A 88 18.28 -19.17 6.49
CA ASN A 88 17.22 -19.59 5.58
C ASN A 88 15.94 -18.79 5.87
N VAL A 89 15.18 -18.49 4.81
CA VAL A 89 14.00 -17.62 4.89
C VAL A 89 12.75 -18.40 4.59
N GLY A 90 11.86 -18.50 5.56
CA GLY A 90 10.49 -18.98 5.39
C GLY A 90 9.53 -17.82 5.10
N LYS A 91 8.59 -18.01 4.20
CA LYS A 91 7.56 -17.00 3.88
C LYS A 91 6.17 -17.55 4.08
N GLY A 92 5.26 -16.67 4.52
CA GLY A 92 3.85 -16.97 4.69
C GLY A 92 3.00 -15.76 4.36
N GLN A 93 1.74 -16.00 4.00
CA GLN A 93 0.82 -14.93 3.62
C GLN A 93 -0.49 -15.05 4.39
N ARG A 94 -1.03 -13.91 4.85
CA ARG A 94 -2.32 -13.82 5.49
C ARG A 94 -3.11 -12.66 4.92
N ARG A 95 -4.41 -12.83 4.81
CA ARG A 95 -5.32 -11.75 4.41
C ARG A 95 -5.66 -10.89 5.61
N ILE A 96 -5.67 -9.58 5.42
CA ILE A 96 -6.21 -8.62 6.38
C ILE A 96 -7.41 -7.91 5.77
N ARG A 97 -8.34 -7.47 6.61
CA ARG A 97 -9.49 -6.63 6.25
C ARG A 97 -9.49 -5.40 7.14
N TYR A 98 -9.43 -4.23 6.53
CA TYR A 98 -9.62 -2.98 7.25
C TYR A 98 -11.09 -2.77 7.60
N THR A 99 -11.37 -2.40 8.85
CA THR A 99 -12.74 -2.17 9.34
C THR A 99 -13.24 -0.75 9.07
N ASP A 100 -12.32 0.17 8.83
CA ASP A 100 -12.56 1.61 8.73
C ASP A 100 -11.90 2.25 7.49
N TYR A 101 -11.56 1.45 6.50
CA TYR A 101 -11.01 1.94 5.24
C TYR A 101 -12.05 2.77 4.48
N VAL A 102 -11.60 3.91 3.99
CA VAL A 102 -12.36 4.81 3.11
C VAL A 102 -11.47 5.19 1.94
N SER A 103 -11.98 5.05 0.73
CA SER A 103 -11.27 5.49 -0.49
C SER A 103 -10.93 6.98 -0.44
N PRO A 104 -9.88 7.42 -1.16
CA PRO A 104 -9.47 8.81 -1.22
C PRO A 104 -10.62 9.75 -1.51
N ARG A 105 -10.63 10.90 -0.86
CA ARG A 105 -11.66 11.94 -1.04
C ARG A 105 -11.05 13.17 -1.68
N LEU A 106 -11.69 13.61 -2.75
CA LEU A 106 -11.35 14.86 -3.41
C LEU A 106 -12.28 15.97 -2.91
N SER A 107 -11.70 17.06 -2.47
CA SER A 107 -12.39 18.29 -2.11
C SER A 107 -11.90 19.44 -2.97
N LEU A 108 -12.82 20.31 -3.39
CA LEU A 108 -12.53 21.48 -4.19
C LEU A 108 -12.75 22.73 -3.35
N ALA A 109 -11.73 23.56 -3.22
CA ALA A 109 -11.90 24.88 -2.63
C ALA A 109 -12.90 25.72 -3.45
N PRO A 110 -13.70 26.60 -2.83
CA PRO A 110 -14.64 27.45 -3.54
C PRO A 110 -13.97 28.15 -4.71
N LEU A 111 -14.40 27.84 -5.94
CA LEU A 111 -13.89 28.48 -7.15
C LEU A 111 -14.54 29.84 -7.31
N THR A 112 -13.78 30.91 -7.12
CA THR A 112 -14.14 32.22 -7.67
C THR A 112 -13.67 32.21 -9.13
N VAL A 113 -14.55 31.89 -10.07
CA VAL A 113 -14.23 31.93 -11.50
C VAL A 113 -14.06 33.40 -11.91
N THR A 114 -12.80 33.82 -12.01
CA THR A 114 -12.48 35.24 -12.31
C THR A 114 -12.12 35.48 -13.76
N SER A 115 -11.85 34.47 -14.57
CA SER A 115 -11.63 34.64 -15.99
C SER A 115 -11.71 33.33 -16.79
N SER A 116 -12.01 33.49 -18.09
CA SER A 116 -12.19 32.43 -19.11
C SER A 116 -10.92 31.65 -19.48
N SER A 117 -9.77 31.94 -18.90
CA SER A 117 -8.47 31.37 -19.31
C SER A 117 -7.65 30.75 -18.16
N THR A 118 -8.31 30.37 -17.05
CA THR A 118 -7.59 29.73 -15.95
C THR A 118 -6.94 28.43 -16.42
N PRO A 119 -5.61 28.31 -16.34
CA PRO A 119 -4.90 27.07 -16.71
C PRO A 119 -5.36 25.88 -15.89
N ALA A 120 -5.37 24.66 -16.47
CA ALA A 120 -5.75 23.44 -15.74
C ALA A 120 -4.92 23.27 -14.47
N ALA A 121 -3.62 23.61 -14.50
CA ALA A 121 -2.74 23.55 -13.35
C ALA A 121 -3.20 24.43 -12.16
N GLU A 122 -3.76 25.62 -12.43
CA GLU A 122 -4.29 26.50 -11.38
C GLU A 122 -5.59 25.95 -10.76
N LEU A 123 -6.39 25.23 -11.56
CA LEU A 123 -7.58 24.54 -11.06
C LEU A 123 -7.20 23.35 -10.19
N VAL A 124 -6.24 22.55 -10.64
CA VAL A 124 -5.72 21.39 -9.87
C VAL A 124 -5.13 21.82 -8.55
N ALA A 125 -4.39 22.94 -8.52
CA ALA A 125 -3.81 23.49 -7.28
C ALA A 125 -4.85 23.88 -6.20
N LYS A 126 -6.14 23.94 -6.55
CA LYS A 126 -7.26 24.21 -5.62
C LYS A 126 -8.00 22.93 -5.20
N ILE A 127 -7.57 21.78 -5.71
CA ILE A 127 -8.13 20.49 -5.35
C ILE A 127 -7.27 19.90 -4.25
N HIS A 128 -7.91 19.42 -3.22
CA HIS A 128 -7.29 18.73 -2.11
C HIS A 128 -7.74 17.27 -2.11
N ALA A 129 -6.81 16.36 -1.91
CA ALA A 129 -7.05 14.93 -1.86
C ALA A 129 -6.59 14.36 -0.52
N ASP A 130 -7.53 13.79 0.23
CA ASP A 130 -7.26 13.16 1.53
C ASP A 130 -7.50 11.66 1.44
N ASP A 131 -6.57 10.88 1.99
CA ASP A 131 -6.67 9.42 2.14
C ASP A 131 -6.55 9.00 3.61
N CYS A 132 -7.28 7.96 4.00
CA CYS A 132 -7.29 7.50 5.38
C CYS A 132 -6.00 6.78 5.82
N ILE A 133 -5.15 6.35 4.87
CA ILE A 133 -3.86 5.68 5.13
C ILE A 133 -2.71 6.65 4.93
N ASP A 134 -2.71 7.38 3.80
CA ASP A 134 -1.59 8.21 3.36
C ASP A 134 -1.71 9.68 3.78
N GLY A 135 -2.89 10.10 4.29
CA GLY A 135 -3.16 11.48 4.62
C GLY A 135 -3.34 12.36 3.39
N ASP A 136 -2.66 13.50 3.33
CA ASP A 136 -2.72 14.40 2.17
C ASP A 136 -1.96 13.82 0.98
N ILE A 137 -2.69 13.50 -0.09
CA ILE A 137 -2.18 12.98 -1.36
C ILE A 137 -2.50 13.92 -2.53
N SER A 138 -2.61 15.21 -2.27
CA SER A 138 -2.93 16.23 -3.29
C SER A 138 -1.88 16.28 -4.40
N ASP A 139 -0.62 15.97 -4.09
CA ASP A 139 0.48 15.92 -5.07
C ASP A 139 0.38 14.72 -6.03
N GLU A 140 -0.42 13.71 -5.69
CA GLU A 140 -0.67 12.52 -6.51
C GLU A 140 -1.83 12.71 -7.51
N ILE A 141 -2.39 13.93 -7.61
CA ILE A 141 -3.48 14.23 -8.54
C ILE A 141 -2.93 14.32 -9.96
N VAL A 142 -3.44 13.47 -10.84
CA VAL A 142 -3.08 13.43 -12.26
C VAL A 142 -4.23 13.90 -13.13
N VAL A 143 -3.96 14.81 -14.06
CA VAL A 143 -4.92 15.24 -15.08
C VAL A 143 -4.88 14.28 -16.26
N LEU A 144 -5.97 13.57 -16.49
CA LEU A 144 -6.08 12.58 -17.57
C LEU A 144 -6.48 13.21 -18.91
N SER A 145 -7.47 14.10 -18.87
CA SER A 145 -7.93 14.78 -20.08
C SER A 145 -8.59 16.13 -19.77
N SER A 146 -8.60 17.00 -20.80
CA SER A 146 -9.27 18.30 -20.72
C SER A 146 -10.09 18.55 -21.99
N LYS A 147 -10.73 17.54 -22.57
CA LYS A 147 -11.14 17.53 -23.99
C LYS A 147 -12.62 17.74 -24.27
N GLU A 148 -13.52 17.63 -23.33
CA GLU A 148 -14.94 17.81 -23.63
C GLU A 148 -15.36 19.27 -23.41
N GLU A 149 -15.76 19.94 -24.47
CA GLU A 149 -16.42 21.23 -24.40
C GLU A 149 -17.95 21.00 -24.45
N ILE A 150 -18.61 21.26 -23.34
CA ILE A 150 -20.07 21.25 -23.28
C ILE A 150 -20.55 22.70 -23.38
N THR A 151 -21.40 23.01 -24.37
CA THR A 151 -22.01 24.32 -24.50
C THR A 151 -23.30 24.35 -23.69
N VAL A 152 -23.40 25.27 -22.74
CA VAL A 152 -24.61 25.52 -21.94
C VAL A 152 -24.99 26.99 -22.11
N GLY A 153 -25.98 27.26 -22.95
CA GLY A 153 -26.29 28.63 -23.38
C GLY A 153 -25.12 29.22 -24.16
N ASP A 154 -24.68 30.42 -23.77
CA ASP A 154 -23.51 31.10 -24.38
C ASP A 154 -22.17 30.73 -23.72
N ALA A 155 -22.16 29.85 -22.74
CA ALA A 155 -20.96 29.43 -22.02
C ALA A 155 -20.42 28.11 -22.54
N GLN A 156 -19.11 28.07 -22.81
CA GLN A 156 -18.38 26.82 -23.07
C GLN A 156 -17.83 26.30 -21.75
N LEU A 157 -18.19 25.07 -21.40
CA LEU A 157 -17.68 24.35 -20.24
C LEU A 157 -16.64 23.36 -20.71
N ARG A 158 -15.43 23.44 -20.13
CA ARG A 158 -14.41 22.41 -20.26
C ARG A 158 -14.52 21.46 -19.09
N ILE A 159 -14.53 20.16 -19.34
CA ILE A 159 -14.47 19.14 -18.28
C ILE A 159 -13.01 18.72 -18.09
N LEU A 160 -12.55 18.86 -16.87
CA LEU A 160 -11.26 18.35 -16.43
C LEU A 160 -11.49 16.98 -15.78
N GLU A 161 -10.91 15.92 -16.36
CA GLU A 161 -10.88 14.59 -15.76
C GLU A 161 -9.59 14.44 -14.97
N ILE A 162 -9.70 14.15 -13.70
CA ILE A 162 -8.58 13.92 -12.79
C ILE A 162 -8.68 12.54 -12.16
N GLN A 163 -7.52 12.03 -11.79
CA GLN A 163 -7.34 10.79 -11.05
C GLN A 163 -6.44 11.04 -9.86
N VAL A 164 -6.70 10.38 -8.75
CA VAL A 164 -5.78 10.27 -7.63
C VAL A 164 -5.66 8.80 -7.25
N THR A 165 -4.45 8.37 -6.87
CA THR A 165 -4.16 6.98 -6.48
C THR A 165 -3.41 7.00 -5.16
N ASN A 166 -3.88 6.23 -4.18
CA ASN A 166 -3.19 6.08 -2.90
C ASN A 166 -2.09 4.99 -2.96
N SER A 167 -1.28 4.85 -1.91
CA SER A 167 -0.22 3.84 -1.80
C SER A 167 -0.74 2.40 -1.84
N CYS A 168 -2.03 2.21 -1.59
CA CYS A 168 -2.70 0.91 -1.64
C CYS A 168 -3.24 0.55 -3.03
N GLY A 169 -3.03 1.42 -4.04
CA GLY A 169 -3.50 1.21 -5.41
C GLY A 169 -5.00 1.44 -5.59
N ASP A 170 -5.68 2.09 -4.63
CA ASP A 170 -7.06 2.52 -4.81
C ASP A 170 -7.10 3.81 -5.63
N ILE A 171 -7.95 3.83 -6.64
CA ILE A 171 -8.01 4.88 -7.65
C ILE A 171 -9.36 5.55 -7.61
N VAL A 172 -9.35 6.88 -7.46
CA VAL A 172 -10.56 7.71 -7.52
C VAL A 172 -10.49 8.64 -8.72
N PHE A 173 -11.58 8.66 -9.50
CA PHE A 173 -11.75 9.55 -10.64
C PHE A 173 -12.74 10.65 -10.31
N CYS A 174 -12.47 11.86 -10.77
CA CYS A 174 -13.39 12.97 -10.66
C CYS A 174 -13.45 13.78 -11.96
N ARG A 175 -14.64 14.32 -12.27
CA ARG A 175 -14.89 15.23 -13.39
C ARG A 175 -15.26 16.60 -12.86
N ILE A 176 -14.45 17.60 -13.17
CA ILE A 176 -14.64 18.97 -12.70
C ILE A 176 -15.00 19.85 -13.89
N PRO A 177 -16.21 20.46 -13.90
CA PRO A 177 -16.53 21.44 -14.91
C PRO A 177 -15.77 22.75 -14.65
N SER A 178 -15.03 23.25 -15.65
CA SER A 178 -14.44 24.57 -15.64
C SER A 178 -15.11 25.46 -16.68
N ALA A 179 -15.64 26.59 -16.28
CA ALA A 179 -16.32 27.51 -17.19
C ALA A 179 -15.33 28.32 -18.04
N ARG A 180 -15.53 28.36 -19.38
CA ARG A 180 -14.98 29.40 -20.23
C ARG A 180 -16.12 30.41 -20.52
N CYS A 181 -15.95 31.65 -20.16
CA CYS A 181 -16.78 32.71 -20.70
C CYS A 181 -16.41 32.95 -22.18
N ALA A 182 -17.39 32.98 -23.07
CA ALA A 182 -17.12 33.41 -24.45
C ALA A 182 -16.55 34.83 -24.47
N PRO A 183 -15.57 35.13 -25.33
CA PRO A 183 -15.07 36.48 -25.47
C PRO A 183 -16.25 37.37 -25.90
N THR A 184 -16.57 38.37 -25.09
CA THR A 184 -17.50 39.44 -25.48
C THR A 184 -16.88 40.17 -26.67
N GLU A 185 -17.36 39.91 -27.87
CA GLU A 185 -17.07 40.78 -29.02
C GLU A 185 -17.50 42.20 -28.66
N LYS A 186 -16.53 43.09 -28.51
CA LYS A 186 -16.79 44.53 -28.49
C LYS A 186 -17.23 44.93 -29.89
N ARG A 187 -18.48 45.32 -30.02
CA ARG A 187 -18.98 46.12 -31.13
C ARG A 187 -18.41 47.54 -31.05
#